data_2bef810181f76bff8d53ad44442e8288
#
_entry.id   2bef810181f76bff8d53ad44442e8288
#
_cell.length_a   1.000
_cell.length_b   1.000
_cell.length_c   1.000
_cell.angle_alpha   90.00
_cell.angle_beta   90.00
_cell.angle_gamma   90.00
#
_symmetry.space_group_name_H-M   'P 1'
#
loop_
_entity.id
_entity.type
_entity.pdbx_description
1 polymer ?
#
loop_
_entity_poly.entity_id
_entity_poly.type
_entity_poly.pdbx_seq_one_letter_code
_entity_poly.pdbx_strand_id
1 'polypeptide(L)'
;MSLLSKNIKNFFWSLFKLKNESQNSIIEISQDIILNVMDKLSNFENKQGFLKPISLHSLAKKLQTNPKYLSKIINTHYEKNFSSYINDLRIQYLLKELKTDDSLKKYTIKTLAKKIGFRSTEAFSKTFKKHTGFNPSTYLNTIKHK
;
A
#
# COMPACT_ATOMS: atom_id res chain seq x y z
N MET A 1 -10.74 2.11 14.16
CA MET A 1 -12.07 1.50 14.00
C MET A 1 -12.03 0.59 12.78
N SER A 2 -12.16 -0.71 13.00
CA SER A 2 -12.24 -1.67 11.90
C SER A 2 -13.61 -1.56 11.25
N LEU A 3 -13.65 -1.07 10.00
CA LEU A 3 -14.88 -0.94 9.22
C LEU A 3 -15.31 -2.27 8.55
N LEU A 4 -14.51 -3.32 8.74
CA LEU A 4 -14.81 -4.62 8.18
C LEU A 4 -15.81 -5.36 9.06
N SER A 5 -16.99 -5.65 8.52
CA SER A 5 -17.96 -6.52 9.17
C SER A 5 -17.36 -7.92 9.38
N LYS A 6 -17.88 -8.69 10.35
CA LYS A 6 -17.48 -10.09 10.57
C LYS A 6 -17.59 -10.92 9.27
N ASN A 7 -18.57 -10.66 8.44
CA ASN A 7 -18.78 -11.37 7.17
C ASN A 7 -17.66 -11.11 6.17
N ILE A 8 -17.18 -9.88 6.08
CA ILE A 8 -16.05 -9.53 5.20
C ILE A 8 -14.76 -10.19 5.71
N LYS A 9 -14.51 -10.17 7.02
CA LYS A 9 -13.36 -10.84 7.64
C LYS A 9 -13.36 -12.35 7.37
N ASN A 10 -14.52 -13.00 7.50
CA ASN A 10 -14.67 -14.43 7.19
C ASN A 10 -14.48 -14.72 5.70
N PHE A 11 -14.96 -13.86 4.81
CA PHE A 11 -14.74 -13.98 3.36
C PHE A 11 -13.25 -13.92 3.01
N PHE A 12 -12.52 -12.95 3.52
CA PHE A 12 -11.07 -12.84 3.33
C PHE A 12 -10.31 -14.02 3.91
N TRP A 13 -10.74 -14.52 5.07
CA TRP A 13 -10.17 -15.73 5.67
C TRP A 13 -10.34 -16.95 4.77
N SER A 14 -11.51 -17.14 4.21
CA SER A 14 -11.80 -18.25 3.28
C SER A 14 -10.93 -18.16 2.03
N LEU A 15 -10.78 -16.96 1.44
CA LEU A 15 -9.89 -16.73 0.30
C LEU A 15 -8.42 -16.99 0.66
N PHE A 16 -7.99 -16.56 1.83
CA PHE A 16 -6.64 -16.79 2.34
C PHE A 16 -6.35 -18.28 2.46
N LYS A 17 -7.27 -19.05 3.02
CA LYS A 17 -7.15 -20.49 3.17
C LYS A 17 -7.08 -21.20 1.81
N LEU A 18 -7.97 -20.86 0.88
CA LEU A 18 -7.98 -21.45 -0.47
C LEU A 18 -6.67 -21.20 -1.24
N LYS A 19 -6.13 -19.99 -1.14
CA LYS A 19 -4.84 -19.66 -1.79
C LYS A 19 -3.66 -20.39 -1.17
N ASN A 20 -3.73 -20.69 0.13
CA ASN A 20 -2.67 -21.45 0.81
C ASN A 20 -2.66 -22.93 0.45
N GLU A 21 -3.80 -23.52 0.17
CA GLU A 21 -3.91 -24.93 -0.20
C GLU A 21 -3.29 -25.23 -1.57
N SER A 22 -3.15 -24.21 -2.42
CA SER A 22 -2.59 -24.38 -3.77
C SER A 22 -1.06 -24.25 -3.87
N GLN A 23 -0.38 -23.92 -2.77
CA GLN A 23 1.08 -23.76 -2.75
C GLN A 23 1.74 -24.65 -1.70
N ASN A 24 2.65 -25.49 -2.12
CA ASN A 24 3.35 -26.54 -1.35
C ASN A 24 4.29 -26.05 -0.22
N SER A 25 4.22 -24.82 0.22
CA SER A 25 4.91 -24.34 1.44
C SER A 25 3.91 -23.65 2.34
N ILE A 26 3.19 -24.44 3.13
CA ILE A 26 2.16 -23.94 4.02
C ILE A 26 2.82 -23.32 5.24
N ILE A 27 2.94 -21.99 5.24
CA ILE A 27 3.03 -21.26 6.49
C ILE A 27 1.59 -21.14 6.99
N GLU A 28 1.22 -21.99 7.91
CA GLU A 28 -0.09 -21.91 8.54
C GLU A 28 -0.09 -20.75 9.53
N ILE A 29 -0.87 -19.69 9.21
CA ILE A 29 -1.04 -18.55 10.10
C ILE A 29 -2.45 -18.65 10.67
N SER A 30 -2.57 -18.58 12.00
CA SER A 30 -3.88 -18.63 12.65
C SER A 30 -4.76 -17.44 12.25
N GLN A 31 -6.07 -17.66 12.23
CA GLN A 31 -7.06 -16.62 11.90
C GLN A 31 -6.90 -15.39 12.79
N ASP A 32 -6.67 -15.58 14.08
CA ASP A 32 -6.54 -14.49 15.04
C ASP A 32 -5.33 -13.60 14.72
N ILE A 33 -4.21 -14.19 14.34
CA ILE A 33 -3.02 -13.45 13.92
C ILE A 33 -3.31 -12.63 12.65
N ILE A 34 -3.97 -13.24 11.66
CA ILE A 34 -4.30 -12.56 10.40
C ILE A 34 -5.20 -11.36 10.67
N LEU A 35 -6.28 -11.54 11.44
CA LEU A 35 -7.21 -10.46 11.76
C LEU A 35 -6.53 -9.34 12.55
N ASN A 36 -5.68 -9.69 13.50
CA ASN A 36 -4.93 -8.72 14.29
C ASN A 36 -3.98 -7.90 13.40
N VAL A 37 -3.22 -8.55 12.52
CA VAL A 37 -2.30 -7.86 11.60
C VAL A 37 -3.08 -6.99 10.61
N MET A 38 -4.20 -7.46 10.09
CA MET A 38 -5.03 -6.68 9.17
C MET A 38 -5.63 -5.43 9.82
N ASP A 39 -6.08 -5.52 11.06
CA ASP A 39 -6.54 -4.34 11.82
C ASP A 39 -5.42 -3.32 12.02
N LYS A 40 -4.22 -3.79 12.34
CA LYS A 40 -3.04 -2.93 12.49
C LYS A 40 -2.59 -2.32 11.16
N LEU A 41 -2.67 -3.06 10.05
CA LEU A 41 -2.40 -2.52 8.71
C LEU A 41 -3.41 -1.42 8.35
N SER A 42 -4.68 -1.65 8.60
CA SER A 42 -5.73 -0.63 8.39
C SER A 42 -5.45 0.65 9.17
N ASN A 43 -5.04 0.51 10.43
CA ASN A 43 -4.65 1.66 11.25
C ASN A 43 -3.39 2.37 10.72
N PHE A 44 -2.40 1.60 10.27
CA PHE A 44 -1.21 2.14 9.61
C PHE A 44 -1.55 2.94 8.34
N GLU A 45 -2.45 2.43 7.51
CA GLU A 45 -2.94 3.13 6.32
C GLU A 45 -3.67 4.43 6.69
N ASN A 46 -4.59 4.37 7.65
CA ASN A 46 -5.35 5.53 8.11
C ASN A 46 -4.46 6.64 8.68
N LYS A 47 -3.37 6.28 9.32
CA LYS A 47 -2.35 7.22 9.85
C LYS A 47 -1.34 7.66 8.80
N GLN A 48 -1.48 7.20 7.55
CA GLN A 48 -0.58 7.54 6.44
C GLN A 48 0.88 7.17 6.73
N GLY A 49 1.11 6.08 7.44
CA GLY A 49 2.45 5.61 7.79
C GLY A 49 3.34 5.28 6.60
N PHE A 50 2.74 5.05 5.43
CA PHE A 50 3.41 4.78 4.16
C PHE A 50 4.13 5.99 3.55
N LEU A 51 3.85 7.21 4.01
CA LEU A 51 4.49 8.43 3.49
C LEU A 51 5.95 8.57 3.94
N LYS A 52 6.35 7.83 4.95
CA LYS A 52 7.75 7.75 5.41
C LYS A 52 8.45 6.55 4.80
N PRO A 53 9.78 6.58 4.68
CA PRO A 53 10.54 5.38 4.31
C PRO A 53 10.23 4.24 5.28
N ILE A 54 9.89 3.08 4.74
CA ILE A 54 9.53 1.92 5.55
C ILE A 54 9.96 0.63 4.84
N SER A 55 10.46 -0.33 5.59
CA SER A 55 10.80 -1.67 5.12
C SER A 55 9.80 -2.71 5.64
N LEU A 56 9.77 -3.88 5.01
CA LEU A 56 8.96 -5.01 5.49
C LEU A 56 9.30 -5.35 6.95
N HIS A 57 10.59 -5.38 7.29
CA HIS A 57 11.05 -5.70 8.64
C HIS A 57 10.63 -4.63 9.66
N SER A 58 10.78 -3.35 9.32
CA SER A 58 10.39 -2.26 10.23
C SER A 58 8.88 -2.19 10.42
N LEU A 59 8.10 -2.44 9.39
CA LEU A 59 6.64 -2.50 9.52
C LEU A 59 6.21 -3.71 10.34
N ALA A 60 6.77 -4.89 10.09
CA ALA A 60 6.47 -6.09 10.87
C ALA A 60 6.74 -5.86 12.36
N LYS A 61 7.88 -5.26 12.72
CA LYS A 61 8.20 -4.90 14.10
C LYS A 61 7.17 -3.93 14.68
N LYS A 62 6.80 -2.90 13.93
CA LYS A 62 5.80 -1.91 14.36
C LYS A 62 4.42 -2.54 14.59
N LEU A 63 4.04 -3.50 13.78
CA LEU A 63 2.77 -4.23 13.89
C LEU A 63 2.84 -5.41 14.86
N GLN A 64 3.99 -5.64 15.50
CA GLN A 64 4.21 -6.75 16.45
C GLN A 64 3.96 -8.13 15.81
N THR A 65 4.46 -8.30 14.60
CA THR A 65 4.43 -9.56 13.85
C THR A 65 5.81 -9.84 13.24
N ASN A 66 5.97 -10.94 12.54
CA ASN A 66 7.21 -11.22 11.83
C ASN A 66 7.10 -10.92 10.32
N PRO A 67 8.24 -10.69 9.64
CA PRO A 67 8.22 -10.35 8.21
C PRO A 67 7.59 -11.41 7.31
N LYS A 68 7.74 -12.69 7.65
CA LYS A 68 7.13 -13.80 6.89
C LYS A 68 5.61 -13.72 6.92
N TYR A 69 5.02 -13.52 8.09
CA TYR A 69 3.58 -13.42 8.25
C TYR A 69 3.05 -12.16 7.55
N LEU A 70 3.71 -11.02 7.77
CA LEU A 70 3.30 -9.77 7.13
C LEU A 70 3.35 -9.87 5.61
N SER A 71 4.44 -10.40 5.04
CA SER A 71 4.57 -10.61 3.60
C SER A 71 3.49 -11.53 3.05
N LYS A 72 3.21 -12.64 3.73
CA LYS A 72 2.16 -13.58 3.32
C LYS A 72 0.78 -12.97 3.35
N ILE A 73 0.45 -12.23 4.41
CA ILE A 73 -0.84 -11.56 4.58
C ILE A 73 -1.03 -10.49 3.49
N ILE A 74 -0.03 -9.64 3.25
CA ILE A 74 -0.09 -8.63 2.19
C ILE A 74 -0.25 -9.28 0.82
N ASN A 75 0.54 -10.29 0.51
CA ASN A 75 0.49 -10.97 -0.77
C ASN A 75 -0.88 -11.62 -1.02
N THR A 76 -1.44 -12.25 -0.02
CA THR A 76 -2.72 -12.94 -0.14
C THR A 76 -3.90 -11.96 -0.18
N HIS A 77 -3.89 -10.93 0.68
CA HIS A 77 -5.00 -9.99 0.79
C HIS A 77 -5.02 -8.96 -0.35
N TYR A 78 -3.86 -8.40 -0.70
CA TYR A 78 -3.76 -7.36 -1.72
C TYR A 78 -3.27 -7.86 -3.07
N GLU A 79 -2.87 -9.13 -3.18
CA GLU A 79 -2.29 -9.74 -4.40
C GLU A 79 -1.04 -9.01 -4.90
N LYS A 80 -0.27 -8.46 -3.99
CA LYS A 80 0.91 -7.64 -4.25
C LYS A 80 2.04 -8.00 -3.29
N ASN A 81 3.28 -7.81 -3.72
CA ASN A 81 4.38 -7.81 -2.78
C ASN A 81 4.37 -6.52 -1.93
N PHE A 82 5.17 -6.51 -0.87
CA PHE A 82 5.24 -5.38 0.06
C PHE A 82 5.56 -4.05 -0.63
N SER A 83 6.55 -4.03 -1.53
CA SER A 83 6.96 -2.80 -2.23
C SER A 83 5.84 -2.24 -3.09
N SER A 84 5.16 -3.09 -3.84
CA SER A 84 4.02 -2.68 -4.66
C SER A 84 2.86 -2.18 -3.80
N TYR A 85 2.57 -2.86 -2.69
CA TYR A 85 1.54 -2.45 -1.74
C TYR A 85 1.80 -1.04 -1.19
N ILE A 86 3.00 -0.78 -0.68
CA ILE A 86 3.35 0.55 -0.15
C ILE A 86 3.34 1.62 -1.24
N ASN A 87 3.91 1.33 -2.40
CA ASN A 87 3.98 2.30 -3.50
C ASN A 87 2.59 2.63 -4.07
N ASP A 88 1.70 1.67 -4.13
CA ASP A 88 0.32 1.90 -4.56
C ASP A 88 -0.43 2.83 -3.59
N LEU A 89 -0.26 2.64 -2.28
CA LEU A 89 -0.82 3.55 -1.26
C LEU A 89 -0.31 4.98 -1.43
N ARG A 90 0.99 5.14 -1.70
CA ARG A 90 1.61 6.44 -1.94
C ARG A 90 1.02 7.17 -3.15
N ILE A 91 0.86 6.46 -4.27
CA ILE A 91 0.28 7.05 -5.48
C ILE A 91 -1.19 7.39 -5.29
N GLN A 92 -1.98 6.51 -4.69
CA GLN A 92 -3.38 6.78 -4.37
C GLN A 92 -3.53 8.03 -3.50
N TYR A 93 -2.69 8.17 -2.48
CA TYR A 93 -2.65 9.36 -1.63
C TYR A 93 -2.36 10.62 -2.45
N LEU A 94 -1.30 10.59 -3.28
CA LEU A 94 -0.94 11.74 -4.11
C LEU A 94 -2.06 12.13 -5.07
N LEU A 95 -2.69 11.18 -5.74
CA LEU A 95 -3.79 11.45 -6.68
C LEU A 95 -4.98 12.09 -5.98
N LYS A 96 -5.27 11.66 -4.75
CA LYS A 96 -6.32 12.27 -3.92
C LYS A 96 -5.97 13.72 -3.53
N GLU A 97 -4.75 13.94 -3.05
CA GLU A 97 -4.28 15.26 -2.63
C GLU A 97 -4.22 16.26 -3.81
N LEU A 98 -3.82 15.81 -5.00
CA LEU A 98 -3.78 16.66 -6.20
C LEU A 98 -5.17 17.19 -6.63
N LYS A 99 -6.25 16.56 -6.17
CA LYS A 99 -7.62 17.02 -6.43
C LYS A 99 -8.05 18.17 -5.51
N THR A 100 -7.44 18.25 -4.33
CA THR A 100 -7.86 19.17 -3.27
C THR A 100 -6.83 20.26 -2.94
N ASP A 101 -5.55 20.01 -3.25
CA ASP A 101 -4.45 20.93 -2.96
C ASP A 101 -3.73 21.35 -4.24
N ASP A 102 -4.11 22.49 -4.78
CA ASP A 102 -3.49 23.07 -5.98
C ASP A 102 -2.01 23.45 -5.79
N SER A 103 -1.56 23.63 -4.55
CA SER A 103 -0.15 23.94 -4.27
C SER A 103 0.78 22.83 -4.69
N LEU A 104 0.32 21.57 -4.64
CA LEU A 104 1.10 20.40 -5.04
C LEU A 104 1.44 20.39 -6.53
N LYS A 105 0.61 21.01 -7.36
CA LYS A 105 0.83 21.11 -8.81
C LYS A 105 2.05 21.96 -9.17
N LYS A 106 2.55 22.76 -8.24
CA LYS A 106 3.72 23.64 -8.41
C LYS A 106 5.04 22.93 -8.10
N TYR A 107 5.00 21.79 -7.43
CA TYR A 107 6.22 21.06 -7.08
C TYR A 107 6.82 20.31 -8.28
N THR A 108 8.12 20.13 -8.23
CA THR A 108 8.83 19.26 -9.18
C THR A 108 8.45 17.79 -8.95
N ILE A 109 8.63 16.97 -9.98
CA ILE A 109 8.41 15.52 -9.88
C ILE A 109 9.26 14.92 -8.78
N LYS A 110 10.54 15.30 -8.68
CA LYS A 110 11.45 14.88 -7.62
C LYS A 110 10.93 15.22 -6.23
N THR A 111 10.40 16.42 -6.04
CA THR A 111 9.85 16.88 -4.75
C THR A 111 8.60 16.10 -4.40
N LEU A 112 7.68 15.88 -5.33
CA LEU A 112 6.48 15.09 -5.11
C LEU A 112 6.83 13.65 -4.72
N ALA A 113 7.75 13.02 -5.45
CA ALA A 113 8.21 11.66 -5.14
C ALA A 113 8.74 11.56 -3.71
N LYS A 114 9.58 12.50 -3.31
CA LYS A 114 10.15 12.55 -1.95
C LYS A 114 9.09 12.78 -0.88
N LYS A 115 8.14 13.68 -1.12
CA LYS A 115 7.06 13.98 -0.16
C LYS A 115 6.21 12.77 0.19
N ILE A 116 5.99 11.88 -0.75
CA ILE A 116 5.18 10.67 -0.54
C ILE A 116 6.01 9.42 -0.23
N GLY A 117 7.31 9.59 0.02
CA GLY A 117 8.16 8.54 0.57
C GLY A 117 8.92 7.69 -0.44
N PHE A 118 8.90 8.00 -1.74
CA PHE A 118 9.70 7.29 -2.73
C PHE A 118 11.19 7.60 -2.56
N ARG A 119 12.01 6.56 -2.72
CA ARG A 119 13.48 6.70 -2.65
C ARG A 119 14.09 7.22 -3.95
N SER A 120 13.44 6.94 -5.09
CA SER A 120 13.91 7.40 -6.38
C SER A 120 12.78 7.96 -7.24
N THR A 121 13.10 8.92 -8.07
CA THR A 121 12.17 9.52 -9.04
C THR A 121 11.74 8.49 -10.10
N GLU A 122 12.64 7.58 -10.46
CA GLU A 122 12.37 6.51 -11.43
C GLU A 122 11.31 5.54 -10.91
N ALA A 123 11.43 5.08 -9.66
CA ALA A 123 10.43 4.20 -9.04
C ALA A 123 9.08 4.90 -8.93
N PHE A 124 9.06 6.17 -8.55
CA PHE A 124 7.87 7.00 -8.53
C PHE A 124 7.21 7.09 -9.91
N SER A 125 7.97 7.48 -10.93
CA SER A 125 7.45 7.68 -12.29
C SER A 125 6.89 6.38 -12.89
N LYS A 126 7.57 5.27 -12.67
CA LYS A 126 7.12 3.95 -13.11
C LYS A 126 5.80 3.55 -12.46
N THR A 127 5.71 3.70 -11.14
CA THR A 127 4.49 3.38 -10.39
C THR A 127 3.35 4.32 -10.77
N PHE A 128 3.62 5.61 -10.91
CA PHE A 128 2.64 6.61 -11.30
C PHE A 128 2.05 6.31 -12.68
N LYS A 129 2.90 6.00 -13.66
CA LYS A 129 2.47 5.62 -15.01
C LYS A 129 1.62 4.34 -15.01
N LYS A 130 1.99 3.37 -14.18
CA LYS A 130 1.21 2.13 -14.02
C LYS A 130 -0.21 2.43 -13.52
N HIS A 131 -0.37 3.37 -12.59
CA HIS A 131 -1.68 3.73 -12.02
C HIS A 131 -2.52 4.64 -12.91
N THR A 132 -1.90 5.59 -13.60
CA THR A 132 -2.61 6.64 -14.34
C THR A 132 -2.60 6.46 -15.85
N GLY A 133 -1.69 5.65 -16.37
CA GLY A 133 -1.41 5.54 -17.80
C GLY A 133 -0.50 6.66 -18.36
N PHE A 134 -0.16 7.66 -17.55
CA PHE A 134 0.62 8.82 -17.97
C PHE A 134 1.89 9.00 -17.13
N ASN A 135 2.92 9.55 -17.74
CA ASN A 135 4.08 10.04 -16.98
C ASN A 135 3.64 11.18 -16.03
N PRO A 136 4.26 11.32 -14.85
CA PRO A 136 3.88 12.37 -13.89
C PRO A 136 3.86 13.76 -14.47
N SER A 137 4.85 14.14 -15.28
CA SER A 137 4.93 15.47 -15.91
C SER A 137 3.76 15.73 -16.86
N THR A 138 3.43 14.75 -17.70
CA THR A 138 2.29 14.82 -18.61
C THR A 138 0.98 14.98 -17.85
N TYR A 139 0.79 14.17 -16.81
CA TYR A 139 -0.40 14.22 -15.98
C TYR A 139 -0.55 15.59 -15.29
N LEU A 140 0.52 16.10 -14.67
CA LEU A 140 0.50 17.42 -14.01
C LEU A 140 0.18 18.55 -14.99
N ASN A 141 0.75 18.51 -16.20
CA ASN A 141 0.44 19.50 -17.23
C ASN A 141 -1.05 19.48 -17.61
N THR A 142 -1.63 18.30 -17.73
CA THR A 142 -3.06 18.14 -18.04
C THR A 142 -3.94 18.78 -16.99
N ILE A 143 -3.63 18.60 -15.69
CA ILE A 143 -4.47 19.15 -14.59
C ILE A 143 -4.19 20.62 -14.27
N LYS A 144 -3.02 21.17 -14.66
CA LYS A 144 -2.73 22.60 -14.49
C LYS A 144 -3.56 23.49 -15.40
N HIS A 145 -4.00 22.96 -16.54
CA HIS A 145 -4.74 23.71 -17.55
C HIS A 145 -6.26 23.50 -17.47
N LYS A 146 -6.70 22.81 -16.44
CA LYS A 146 -8.11 22.72 -16.09
C LYS A 146 -8.44 23.72 -15.00
#